data_52f1ffdadd55abb35cdef7eede21b780
#
_entry.id   52f1ffdadd55abb35cdef7eede21b780
#
_cell.length_a   1.000
_cell.length_b   1.000
_cell.length_c   1.000
_cell.angle_alpha   90.00
_cell.angle_beta   90.00
_cell.angle_gamma   90.00
#
_symmetry.space_group_name_H-M   'P 1'
#
loop_
_entity.id
_entity.type
_entity.pdbx_description
1 polymer ?
#
loop_
_entity_poly.entity_id
_entity_poly.type
_entity_poly.pdbx_seq_one_letter_code
_entity_poly.pdbx_strand_id
1 'polypeptide(L)'
;MQHDLPSRFDRRPTRQIQVGTVAVGGDAPISVQSMTTTKTADVEGTLAQIYALAAAGADIVRCTCNEIEAAEALAHIVPRSPVPIVADIHHQYRMALAALEAGVDCLRLNPGNIRKPAHIKAVA
;
A
#
# COMPACT_ATOMS: atom_id res chain seq x y z
N MET A 1 -21.51 18.60 0.80
CA MET A 1 -20.09 18.33 0.87
C MET A 1 -19.44 19.12 1.98
N GLN A 2 -18.51 18.52 2.61
CA GLN A 2 -17.74 19.14 3.70
C GLN A 2 -16.96 20.37 3.26
N HIS A 3 -16.78 20.57 1.96
CA HIS A 3 -16.02 21.71 1.44
C HIS A 3 -16.77 23.03 1.52
N ASP A 4 -18.07 22.98 1.79
CA ASP A 4 -18.88 24.19 1.93
C ASP A 4 -18.63 24.93 3.24
N LEU A 5 -18.05 24.26 4.22
CA LEU A 5 -17.75 24.81 5.51
C LEU A 5 -16.32 25.35 5.57
N PRO A 6 -16.12 26.57 6.08
CA PRO A 6 -14.76 27.06 6.29
C PRO A 6 -14.04 26.14 7.25
N SER A 7 -12.87 25.67 6.86
CA SER A 7 -12.05 24.83 7.71
C SER A 7 -11.20 25.70 8.62
N ARG A 8 -11.10 25.32 9.89
CA ARG A 8 -10.13 25.93 10.80
C ARG A 8 -8.70 25.61 10.41
N PHE A 9 -8.52 24.49 9.73
CA PHE A 9 -7.23 23.96 9.31
C PHE A 9 -7.28 23.73 7.82
N ASP A 10 -6.96 24.75 7.05
CA ASP A 10 -6.89 24.62 5.61
C ASP A 10 -5.84 23.57 5.24
N ARG A 11 -6.23 22.66 4.38
CA ARG A 11 -5.31 21.62 3.92
C ARG A 11 -4.27 22.25 3.01
N ARG A 12 -3.01 21.87 3.26
CA ARG A 12 -1.91 22.25 2.38
C ARG A 12 -2.16 21.67 0.99
N PRO A 13 -2.04 22.46 -0.08
CA PRO A 13 -2.14 21.91 -1.43
C PRO A 13 -1.10 20.83 -1.67
N THR A 14 -1.55 19.68 -2.16
CA THR A 14 -0.66 18.57 -2.49
C THR A 14 -1.01 18.06 -3.88
N ARG A 15 -0.07 17.31 -4.47
CA ARG A 15 -0.34 16.64 -5.73
C ARG A 15 -1.19 15.40 -5.46
N GLN A 16 -2.25 15.24 -6.24
CA GLN A 16 -3.06 14.02 -6.19
C GLN A 16 -2.34 12.91 -6.93
N ILE A 17 -2.30 11.73 -6.31
CA ILE A 17 -1.80 10.51 -6.93
C ILE A 17 -2.88 9.44 -6.87
N GLN A 18 -2.65 8.34 -7.59
CA GLN A 18 -3.53 7.18 -7.56
C GLN A 18 -2.82 6.01 -6.91
N VAL A 19 -3.51 5.34 -6.00
CA VAL A 19 -3.10 4.04 -5.46
C VAL A 19 -4.15 3.05 -5.96
N GLY A 20 -3.86 2.36 -7.05
CA GLY A 20 -4.86 1.57 -7.75
C GLY A 20 -6.03 2.45 -8.16
N THR A 21 -7.22 2.17 -7.64
CA THR A 21 -8.44 2.94 -7.92
C THR A 21 -8.71 4.05 -6.91
N VAL A 22 -7.86 4.22 -5.90
CA VAL A 22 -8.05 5.19 -4.82
C VAL A 22 -7.20 6.43 -5.05
N ALA A 23 -7.84 7.59 -5.12
CA ALA A 23 -7.15 8.87 -5.22
C ALA A 23 -6.66 9.30 -3.84
N VAL A 24 -5.42 9.78 -3.76
CA VAL A 24 -4.78 10.22 -2.52
C VAL A 24 -4.13 11.59 -2.75
N GLY A 25 -4.38 12.50 -1.82
CA GLY A 25 -3.81 13.86 -1.90
C GLY A 25 -4.66 14.78 -2.77
N GLY A 26 -4.17 15.99 -3.01
CA GLY A 26 -4.92 17.01 -3.72
C GLY A 26 -6.26 17.29 -3.06
N ASP A 27 -7.33 17.25 -3.85
CA ASP A 27 -8.69 17.45 -3.36
C ASP A 27 -9.41 16.14 -3.05
N ALA A 28 -8.72 15.01 -3.11
CA ALA A 28 -9.33 13.72 -2.83
C ALA A 28 -9.78 13.63 -1.37
N PRO A 29 -10.84 12.85 -1.08
CA PRO A 29 -11.23 12.57 0.31
C PRO A 29 -10.11 11.86 1.06
N ILE A 30 -10.13 11.95 2.38
CA ILE A 30 -9.18 11.21 3.22
C ILE A 30 -9.42 9.72 3.02
N SER A 31 -8.35 8.99 2.69
CA SER A 31 -8.41 7.53 2.57
C SER A 31 -8.01 6.88 3.89
N VAL A 32 -8.61 5.71 4.15
CA VAL A 32 -8.31 4.91 5.33
C VAL A 32 -7.43 3.74 4.91
N GLN A 33 -6.23 3.69 5.46
CA GLN A 33 -5.30 2.60 5.22
C GLN A 33 -5.13 1.77 6.48
N SER A 34 -5.15 0.45 6.32
CA SER A 34 -4.91 -0.49 7.41
C SER A 34 -3.84 -1.50 7.00
N MET A 35 -3.39 -2.30 7.95
CA MET A 35 -2.36 -3.32 7.73
C MET A 35 -2.89 -4.70 8.11
N THR A 36 -2.42 -5.71 7.38
CA THR A 36 -2.60 -7.09 7.82
C THR A 36 -1.59 -7.44 8.91
N THR A 37 -1.96 -8.38 9.77
CA THR A 37 -1.09 -8.91 10.83
C THR A 37 -0.64 -10.33 10.55
N THR A 38 -1.19 -10.97 9.52
CA THR A 38 -0.78 -12.30 9.09
C THR A 38 0.58 -12.26 8.39
N LYS A 39 1.23 -13.42 8.28
CA LYS A 39 2.33 -13.56 7.34
C LYS A 39 1.76 -13.46 5.94
N THR A 40 2.32 -12.59 5.13
CA THR A 40 1.83 -12.37 3.75
C THR A 40 1.91 -13.66 2.93
N ALA A 41 2.89 -14.53 3.20
CA ALA A 41 3.00 -15.82 2.54
C ALA A 41 1.79 -16.74 2.78
N ASP A 42 1.01 -16.49 3.85
CA ASP A 42 -0.27 -17.16 4.08
C ASP A 42 -1.36 -16.44 3.27
N VAL A 43 -1.54 -16.85 2.02
CA VAL A 43 -2.46 -16.21 1.07
C VAL A 43 -3.88 -16.16 1.60
N GLU A 44 -4.42 -17.30 2.03
CA GLU A 44 -5.82 -17.37 2.46
C GLU A 44 -6.07 -16.59 3.75
N GLY A 45 -5.16 -16.68 4.71
CA GLY A 45 -5.26 -15.92 5.96
C GLY A 45 -5.15 -14.42 5.71
N THR A 46 -4.24 -14.00 4.84
CA THR A 46 -4.07 -12.60 4.49
C THR A 46 -5.29 -12.06 3.74
N LEU A 47 -5.83 -12.81 2.78
CA LEU A 47 -7.05 -12.42 2.08
C LEU A 47 -8.23 -12.30 3.03
N ALA A 48 -8.37 -13.21 3.97
CA ALA A 48 -9.44 -13.13 4.97
C ALA A 48 -9.37 -11.82 5.76
N GLN A 49 -8.16 -11.42 6.18
CA GLN A 49 -7.98 -10.13 6.86
C GLN A 49 -8.28 -8.94 5.94
N ILE A 50 -7.85 -9.00 4.68
CA ILE A 50 -8.11 -7.93 3.72
C ILE A 50 -9.62 -7.73 3.54
N TYR A 51 -10.37 -8.81 3.36
CA TYR A 51 -11.83 -8.71 3.24
C TYR A 51 -12.48 -8.14 4.49
N ALA A 52 -12.01 -8.54 5.66
CA ALA A 52 -12.52 -8.01 6.92
C ALA A 52 -12.23 -6.52 7.08
N LEU A 53 -11.00 -6.09 6.73
CA LEU A 53 -10.61 -4.69 6.80
C LEU A 53 -11.38 -3.84 5.78
N ALA A 54 -11.57 -4.34 4.57
CA ALA A 54 -12.35 -3.64 3.55
C ALA A 54 -13.81 -3.48 3.99
N ALA A 55 -14.39 -4.52 4.58
CA ALA A 55 -15.76 -4.46 5.11
C ALA A 55 -15.89 -3.46 6.27
N ALA A 56 -14.81 -3.26 7.03
CA ALA A 56 -14.78 -2.29 8.14
C ALA A 56 -14.51 -0.85 7.67
N GLY A 57 -14.25 -0.64 6.38
CA GLY A 57 -14.09 0.70 5.81
C GLY A 57 -12.69 1.06 5.34
N ALA A 58 -11.75 0.12 5.31
CA ALA A 58 -10.43 0.40 4.76
C ALA A 58 -10.50 0.58 3.25
N ASP A 59 -9.89 1.64 2.75
CA ASP A 59 -9.81 1.94 1.32
C ASP A 59 -8.59 1.31 0.68
N ILE A 60 -7.53 1.11 1.46
CA ILE A 60 -6.23 0.60 1.04
C ILE A 60 -5.73 -0.33 2.15
N VAL A 61 -5.11 -1.45 1.78
CA VAL A 61 -4.51 -2.36 2.77
C VAL A 61 -3.04 -2.57 2.47
N ARG A 62 -2.23 -2.51 3.52
CA ARG A 62 -0.78 -2.70 3.45
C ARG A 62 -0.41 -4.08 3.97
N CYS A 63 0.40 -4.79 3.19
CA CYS A 63 0.93 -6.10 3.54
C CYS A 63 2.45 -6.05 3.57
N THR A 64 3.09 -6.73 4.52
CA THR A 64 4.54 -6.80 4.56
C THR A 64 5.08 -7.63 3.40
N CYS A 65 6.24 -7.25 2.88
CA CYS A 65 6.93 -8.00 1.83
C CYS A 65 8.44 -7.97 2.12
N ASN A 66 8.87 -8.85 3.03
CA ASN A 66 10.26 -8.90 3.49
C ASN A 66 10.97 -10.17 3.07
N GLU A 67 10.31 -11.07 2.38
CA GLU A 67 10.86 -12.34 1.91
C GLU A 67 10.25 -12.70 0.57
N ILE A 68 10.93 -13.59 -0.17
CA ILE A 68 10.49 -13.93 -1.53
C ILE A 68 9.13 -14.63 -1.53
N GLU A 69 8.85 -15.43 -0.50
CA GLU A 69 7.57 -16.12 -0.35
C GLU A 69 6.42 -15.13 -0.22
N ALA A 70 6.65 -14.00 0.46
CA ALA A 70 5.66 -12.94 0.55
C ALA A 70 5.41 -12.30 -0.81
N ALA A 71 6.47 -12.04 -1.58
CA ALA A 71 6.31 -11.48 -2.93
C ALA A 71 5.55 -12.43 -3.85
N GLU A 72 5.85 -13.72 -3.79
CA GLU A 72 5.12 -14.72 -4.56
C GLU A 72 3.65 -14.79 -4.16
N ALA A 73 3.38 -14.71 -2.86
CA ALA A 73 2.01 -14.71 -2.34
C ALA A 73 1.23 -13.49 -2.83
N LEU A 74 1.87 -12.32 -2.89
CA LEU A 74 1.22 -11.11 -3.38
C LEU A 74 0.71 -11.25 -4.81
N ALA A 75 1.39 -12.02 -5.66
CA ALA A 75 0.92 -12.28 -7.01
C ALA A 75 -0.45 -12.97 -7.02
N HIS A 76 -0.78 -13.71 -5.99
CA HIS A 76 -2.10 -14.36 -5.83
C HIS A 76 -3.07 -13.49 -5.04
N ILE A 77 -2.58 -12.64 -4.15
CA ILE A 77 -3.40 -11.79 -3.29
C ILE A 77 -3.97 -10.60 -4.06
N VAL A 78 -3.11 -9.91 -4.82
CA VAL A 78 -3.49 -8.66 -5.50
C VAL A 78 -4.71 -8.84 -6.42
N PRO A 79 -4.76 -9.85 -7.30
CA PRO A 79 -5.91 -10.00 -8.20
C PRO A 79 -7.22 -10.32 -7.47
N ARG A 80 -7.14 -10.88 -6.25
CA ARG A 80 -8.31 -11.29 -5.48
C ARG A 80 -8.71 -10.26 -4.43
N SER A 81 -7.89 -9.21 -4.24
CA SER A 81 -8.18 -8.19 -3.23
C SER A 81 -9.28 -7.25 -3.69
N PRO A 82 -10.26 -6.91 -2.81
CA PRO A 82 -11.28 -5.93 -3.12
C PRO A 82 -10.79 -4.48 -3.06
N VAL A 83 -9.58 -4.26 -2.54
CA VAL A 83 -8.98 -2.92 -2.38
C VAL A 83 -7.54 -2.93 -2.86
N PRO A 84 -6.98 -1.75 -3.22
CA PRO A 84 -5.56 -1.66 -3.57
C PRO A 84 -4.64 -2.15 -2.47
N ILE A 85 -3.53 -2.77 -2.86
CA ILE A 85 -2.55 -3.34 -1.94
C ILE A 85 -1.26 -2.53 -2.01
N VAL A 86 -0.76 -2.16 -0.84
CA VAL A 86 0.55 -1.55 -0.66
C VAL A 86 1.50 -2.61 -0.11
N ALA A 87 2.64 -2.80 -0.74
CA ALA A 87 3.68 -3.67 -0.21
C ALA A 87 4.61 -2.86 0.68
N ASP A 88 4.80 -3.32 1.92
CA ASP A 88 5.63 -2.66 2.91
C ASP A 88 7.00 -3.35 2.95
N ILE A 89 8.02 -2.63 2.48
CA ILE A 89 9.38 -3.13 2.31
C ILE A 89 10.26 -2.54 3.40
N HIS A 90 10.82 -3.38 4.26
CA HIS A 90 11.59 -2.93 5.41
C HIS A 90 13.08 -2.81 5.14
N HIS A 91 13.70 -3.76 4.42
CA HIS A 91 15.15 -3.82 4.33
C HIS A 91 15.70 -3.94 2.91
N GLN A 92 15.14 -4.81 2.08
CA GLN A 92 15.75 -5.17 0.81
C GLN A 92 15.00 -4.56 -0.37
N TYR A 93 15.68 -3.70 -1.13
CA TYR A 93 15.07 -3.10 -2.32
C TYR A 93 14.63 -4.14 -3.35
N ARG A 94 15.28 -5.32 -3.38
CA ARG A 94 14.91 -6.39 -4.30
C ARG A 94 13.51 -6.93 -4.03
N MET A 95 13.07 -6.89 -2.77
CA MET A 95 11.69 -7.26 -2.43
C MET A 95 10.70 -6.26 -2.99
N ALA A 96 11.07 -4.98 -3.08
CA ALA A 96 10.24 -3.98 -3.73
C ALA A 96 10.06 -4.28 -5.22
N LEU A 97 11.13 -4.66 -5.90
CA LEU A 97 11.05 -5.03 -7.31
C LEU A 97 10.18 -6.27 -7.51
N ALA A 98 10.34 -7.27 -6.65
CA ALA A 98 9.53 -8.48 -6.71
C ALA A 98 8.04 -8.18 -6.44
N ALA A 99 7.75 -7.28 -5.50
CA ALA A 99 6.38 -6.86 -5.23
C ALA A 99 5.75 -6.14 -6.41
N LEU A 100 6.51 -5.31 -7.11
CA LEU A 100 6.04 -4.65 -8.33
C LEU A 100 5.70 -5.65 -9.43
N GLU A 101 6.53 -6.68 -9.60
CA GLU A 101 6.24 -7.76 -10.54
C GLU A 101 5.00 -8.54 -10.14
N ALA A 102 4.72 -8.65 -8.86
CA ALA A 102 3.50 -9.28 -8.36
C ALA A 102 2.24 -8.44 -8.61
N GLY A 103 2.39 -7.18 -8.97
CA GLY A 103 1.29 -6.31 -9.37
C GLY A 103 0.74 -5.42 -8.28
N VAL A 104 1.49 -5.16 -7.19
CA VAL A 104 1.00 -4.25 -6.14
C VAL A 104 0.81 -2.84 -6.68
N ASP A 105 -0.13 -2.13 -6.07
CA ASP A 105 -0.52 -0.79 -6.51
C ASP A 105 0.39 0.31 -5.99
N CYS A 106 1.12 0.05 -4.91
CA CYS A 106 1.98 1.02 -4.28
C CYS A 106 3.03 0.33 -3.43
N LEU A 107 4.16 0.99 -3.23
CA LEU A 107 5.23 0.53 -2.33
C LEU A 107 5.40 1.52 -1.18
N ARG A 108 5.66 0.98 0.00
CA ARG A 108 6.12 1.77 1.14
C ARG A 108 7.54 1.31 1.48
N LEU A 109 8.48 2.21 1.34
CA LEU A 109 9.89 1.94 1.64
C LEU A 109 10.26 2.61 2.96
N ASN A 110 11.04 1.91 3.79
CA ASN A 110 11.57 2.50 5.01
C ASN A 110 12.90 3.20 4.69
N PRO A 111 12.95 4.54 4.64
CA PRO A 111 14.16 5.27 4.28
C PRO A 111 15.28 5.12 5.30
N GLY A 112 14.96 4.65 6.52
CA GLY A 112 15.98 4.31 7.52
C GLY A 112 16.77 3.07 7.17
N ASN A 113 16.20 2.18 6.35
CA ASN A 113 16.81 0.90 6.00
C ASN A 113 17.23 0.82 4.54
N ILE A 114 16.54 1.50 3.64
CA ILE A 114 16.85 1.52 2.21
C ILE A 114 17.33 2.92 1.90
N ARG A 115 18.63 3.15 1.99
CA ARG A 115 19.24 4.49 1.91
C ARG A 115 20.13 4.71 0.72
N LYS A 116 20.66 3.64 0.12
CA LYS A 116 21.59 3.79 -1.00
C LYS A 116 20.87 4.40 -2.21
N PRO A 117 21.38 5.51 -2.78
CA PRO A 117 20.71 6.15 -3.92
C PRO A 117 20.46 5.20 -5.08
N ALA A 118 21.39 4.29 -5.37
CA ALA A 118 21.24 3.31 -6.45
C ALA A 118 20.06 2.39 -6.21
N HIS A 119 19.81 1.97 -4.96
CA HIS A 119 18.69 1.10 -4.59
C HIS A 119 17.36 1.85 -4.72
N ILE A 120 17.30 3.09 -4.26
CA ILE A 120 16.10 3.93 -4.37
C ILE A 120 15.78 4.17 -5.84
N LYS A 121 16.79 4.48 -6.64
CA LYS A 121 16.63 4.72 -8.07
C LYS A 121 16.13 3.48 -8.81
N ALA A 122 16.63 2.30 -8.43
CA ALA A 122 16.19 1.04 -9.04
C ALA A 122 14.71 0.78 -8.80
N VAL A 123 14.18 1.16 -7.62
CA VAL A 123 12.77 0.96 -7.28
C VAL A 123 11.89 2.01 -7.95
N ALA A 124 12.36 3.23 -8.01
CA ALA A 124 11.61 4.30 -8.64
C ALA A 124 11.54 4.10 -10.16
#